data_9adac86c1a39e004991b2747ea362ca0
#
_entry.id   9adac86c1a39e004991b2747ea362ca0
#
_cell.length_a   1.000
_cell.length_b   1.000
_cell.length_c   1.000
_cell.angle_alpha   90.00
_cell.angle_beta   90.00
_cell.angle_gamma   90.00
#
_symmetry.space_group_name_H-M   'P 1'
#
loop_
_entity.id
_entity.type
_entity.pdbx_description
1 polymer ?
#
loop_
_entity_poly.entity_id
_entity_poly.type
_entity_poly.pdbx_seq_one_letter_code
_entity_poly.pdbx_strand_id
1 'polypeptide(L)'
;MRIDVITLFPDFIESCARIGVVGRARERGLLQIATWNPRDFASDNYRSADDRCYGGGPGMVMMVDPLRKALASVRAASGSEAKAEANAEAKVIYLSPQGTRLDQAKVAELARRDHLILLSGRYEGVDERFLEHAVDEELSIGDYVLSGGELAAAIVIDAVGRLQEGVLNDAASAEQDSFSNGLLDCPHYTRPEHDDWGDVPAVLTSGDHAAIRRWRLKQSLGRTWLRRPDLLDRVELDKKTRALLAEFQDEHAKRTTSGRESGD
;
A
#
# COMPACT_ATOMS: atom_id res chain seq x y z
N MET A 1 10.38 -6.89 -10.48
CA MET A 1 10.60 -5.70 -9.63
C MET A 1 11.52 -6.03 -8.46
N ARG A 2 12.43 -5.14 -8.09
CA ARG A 2 13.31 -5.26 -6.92
C ARG A 2 12.95 -4.23 -5.84
N ILE A 3 12.95 -4.64 -4.56
CA ILE A 3 12.74 -3.76 -3.41
C ILE A 3 13.84 -4.06 -2.38
N ASP A 4 14.69 -3.09 -2.12
CA ASP A 4 15.68 -3.14 -1.04
C ASP A 4 15.16 -2.36 0.16
N VAL A 5 15.28 -2.91 1.37
CA VAL A 5 14.82 -2.26 2.60
C VAL A 5 15.99 -2.03 3.54
N ILE A 6 16.32 -0.79 3.81
CA ILE A 6 17.30 -0.41 4.83
C ILE A 6 16.54 -0.33 6.17
N THR A 7 16.88 -1.23 7.10
CA THR A 7 16.15 -1.42 8.36
C THR A 7 17.05 -1.99 9.47
N LEU A 8 16.78 -1.64 10.71
CA LEU A 8 17.43 -2.26 11.89
C LEU A 8 16.82 -3.63 12.24
N PHE A 9 15.70 -4.01 11.62
CA PHE A 9 14.96 -5.25 11.90
C PHE A 9 14.69 -6.05 10.62
N PRO A 10 15.74 -6.60 9.97
CA PRO A 10 15.58 -7.37 8.73
C PRO A 10 14.63 -8.55 8.87
N ASP A 11 14.64 -9.27 10.00
CA ASP A 11 13.79 -10.43 10.23
C ASP A 11 12.29 -10.10 10.17
N PHE A 12 11.90 -8.88 10.56
CA PHE A 12 10.51 -8.43 10.44
C PHE A 12 10.09 -8.36 8.96
N ILE A 13 10.88 -7.70 8.14
CA ILE A 13 10.62 -7.58 6.69
C ILE A 13 10.62 -8.95 6.03
N GLU A 14 11.61 -9.79 6.33
CA GLU A 14 11.70 -11.15 5.79
C GLU A 14 10.48 -12.00 6.17
N SER A 15 9.98 -11.87 7.40
CA SER A 15 8.78 -12.59 7.85
C SER A 15 7.53 -12.14 7.09
N CYS A 16 7.32 -10.84 6.92
CA CYS A 16 6.21 -10.29 6.13
C CYS A 16 6.29 -10.71 4.65
N ALA A 17 7.49 -10.70 4.08
CA ALA A 17 7.73 -10.99 2.68
C ALA A 17 7.67 -12.49 2.31
N ARG A 18 7.50 -13.39 3.27
CA ARG A 18 7.38 -14.86 3.03
C ARG A 18 5.95 -15.36 2.91
N ILE A 19 4.97 -14.56 3.28
CA ILE A 19 3.57 -15.00 3.36
C ILE A 19 2.70 -14.37 2.28
N GLY A 20 1.55 -15.02 2.01
CA GLY A 20 0.50 -14.47 1.16
C GLY A 20 0.90 -14.31 -0.31
N VAL A 21 0.42 -13.23 -0.91
CA VAL A 21 0.64 -12.89 -2.31
C VAL A 21 2.10 -12.54 -2.58
N VAL A 22 2.72 -11.77 -1.69
CA VAL A 22 4.12 -11.34 -1.77
C VAL A 22 5.06 -12.56 -1.71
N GLY A 23 4.83 -13.50 -0.78
CA GLY A 23 5.64 -14.71 -0.66
C GLY A 23 5.64 -15.55 -1.94
N ARG A 24 4.46 -15.78 -2.52
CA ARG A 24 4.35 -16.49 -3.80
C ARG A 24 5.02 -15.74 -4.95
N ALA A 25 4.94 -14.41 -4.97
CA ALA A 25 5.60 -13.59 -5.99
C ALA A 25 7.13 -13.71 -5.89
N ARG A 26 7.69 -13.74 -4.68
CA ARG A 26 9.13 -13.99 -4.45
C ARG A 26 9.55 -15.38 -4.93
N GLU A 27 8.82 -16.43 -4.54
CA GLU A 27 9.09 -17.82 -4.96
C GLU A 27 9.11 -17.98 -6.49
N ARG A 28 8.25 -17.19 -7.18
CA ARG A 28 8.16 -17.17 -8.65
C ARG A 28 9.17 -16.24 -9.32
N GLY A 29 10.00 -15.53 -8.55
CA GLY A 29 10.98 -14.57 -9.08
C GLY A 29 10.39 -13.27 -9.63
N LEU A 30 9.09 -12.99 -9.41
CA LEU A 30 8.43 -11.77 -9.83
C LEU A 30 8.78 -10.57 -8.96
N LEU A 31 9.08 -10.82 -7.67
CA LEU A 31 9.56 -9.84 -6.71
C LEU A 31 10.88 -10.31 -6.10
N GLN A 32 11.85 -9.42 -6.06
CA GLN A 32 13.09 -9.59 -5.31
C GLN A 32 13.07 -8.62 -4.14
N ILE A 33 13.17 -9.14 -2.91
CA ILE A 33 13.19 -8.32 -1.70
C ILE A 33 14.46 -8.65 -0.94
N ALA A 34 15.27 -7.64 -0.66
CA ALA A 34 16.49 -7.75 0.12
C ALA A 34 16.48 -6.74 1.28
N THR A 35 17.12 -7.11 2.38
CA THR A 35 17.19 -6.30 3.59
C THR A 35 18.65 -5.93 3.91
N TRP A 36 18.85 -4.72 4.41
CA TRP A 36 20.16 -4.14 4.69
C TRP A 36 20.12 -3.54 6.09
N ASN A 37 20.89 -4.13 7.01
CA ASN A 37 20.95 -3.61 8.38
C ASN A 37 22.07 -2.57 8.50
N PRO A 38 21.80 -1.29 8.82
CA PRO A 38 22.83 -0.28 9.02
C PRO A 38 23.89 -0.66 10.04
N ARG A 39 23.55 -1.49 11.03
CA ARG A 39 24.51 -1.99 12.03
C ARG A 39 25.65 -2.83 11.42
N ASP A 40 25.42 -3.45 10.27
CA ASP A 40 26.46 -4.24 9.58
C ASP A 40 27.52 -3.37 8.91
N PHE A 41 27.23 -2.07 8.80
CA PHE A 41 28.11 -1.05 8.21
C PHE A 41 28.71 -0.08 9.21
N ALA A 42 28.45 -0.28 10.50
CA ALA A 42 29.06 0.50 11.58
C ALA A 42 30.57 0.29 11.63
N SER A 43 31.31 1.32 12.00
CA SER A 43 32.77 1.30 12.05
C SER A 43 33.32 0.90 13.43
N ASP A 44 32.45 0.86 14.43
CA ASP A 44 32.79 0.56 15.82
C ASP A 44 32.44 -0.89 16.20
N ASN A 45 33.06 -1.40 17.25
CA ASN A 45 32.85 -2.76 17.73
C ASN A 45 31.44 -3.02 18.31
N TYR A 46 30.72 -1.96 18.68
CA TYR A 46 29.35 -2.04 19.21
C TYR A 46 28.30 -2.07 18.10
N ARG A 47 28.71 -1.89 16.83
CA ARG A 47 27.82 -1.85 15.67
C ARG A 47 26.76 -0.75 15.83
N SER A 48 27.18 0.42 16.27
CA SER A 48 26.32 1.57 16.54
C SER A 48 25.74 2.12 15.25
N ALA A 49 24.43 2.24 15.20
CA ALA A 49 23.71 2.84 14.08
C ALA A 49 22.97 4.13 14.48
N ASP A 50 23.05 4.51 15.75
CA ASP A 50 22.34 5.63 16.36
C ASP A 50 23.21 6.33 17.41
N ASP A 51 22.97 7.62 17.60
CA ASP A 51 23.65 8.44 18.62
C ASP A 51 22.69 9.53 19.13
N ARG A 52 23.11 10.24 20.19
CA ARG A 52 22.35 11.32 20.81
C ARG A 52 22.13 12.48 19.85
N CYS A 53 20.92 13.07 19.91
CA CYS A 53 20.60 14.25 19.14
C CYS A 53 21.43 15.46 19.58
N TYR A 54 21.99 16.24 18.65
CA TYR A 54 22.53 17.54 18.93
C TYR A 54 21.44 18.47 19.45
N GLY A 55 21.79 19.33 20.39
CA GLY A 55 20.84 20.21 21.08
C GLY A 55 20.18 19.57 22.30
N GLY A 56 20.44 18.29 22.57
CA GLY A 56 19.86 17.55 23.68
C GLY A 56 18.43 17.08 23.37
N GLY A 57 17.75 16.54 24.38
CA GLY A 57 16.41 15.98 24.26
C GLY A 57 16.39 14.46 24.50
N PRO A 58 15.21 13.85 24.60
CA PRO A 58 15.08 12.41 24.71
C PRO A 58 15.39 11.71 23.39
N GLY A 59 15.74 10.43 23.47
CA GLY A 59 15.89 9.56 22.31
C GLY A 59 17.23 9.64 21.61
N MET A 60 17.32 8.97 20.49
CA MET A 60 18.49 8.80 19.65
C MET A 60 18.12 9.12 18.19
N VAL A 61 19.11 9.33 17.34
CA VAL A 61 18.93 9.58 15.90
C VAL A 61 19.80 8.60 15.11
N MET A 62 19.29 8.05 14.02
CA MET A 62 20.06 7.16 13.15
C MET A 62 21.19 7.94 12.45
N MET A 63 22.41 7.41 12.56
CA MET A 63 23.64 8.06 12.12
C MET A 63 23.81 8.04 10.60
N VAL A 64 24.41 9.12 10.06
CA VAL A 64 24.69 9.27 8.61
C VAL A 64 25.61 8.18 8.07
N ASP A 65 26.73 7.87 8.75
CA ASP A 65 27.77 7.00 8.18
C ASP A 65 27.32 5.56 7.95
N PRO A 66 26.68 4.85 8.91
CA PRO A 66 26.11 3.53 8.68
C PRO A 66 25.06 3.51 7.56
N LEU A 67 24.18 4.52 7.51
CA LEU A 67 23.15 4.61 6.48
C LEU A 67 23.73 4.86 5.09
N ARG A 68 24.73 5.75 4.97
CA ARG A 68 25.43 6.03 3.71
C ARG A 68 26.13 4.80 3.16
N LYS A 69 26.80 4.03 4.01
CA LYS A 69 27.49 2.79 3.63
C LYS A 69 26.47 1.70 3.24
N ALA A 70 25.36 1.56 3.97
CA ALA A 70 24.28 0.66 3.61
C ALA A 70 23.71 0.99 2.23
N LEU A 71 23.38 2.26 1.98
CA LEU A 71 22.88 2.72 0.69
C LEU A 71 23.87 2.50 -0.45
N ALA A 72 25.16 2.76 -0.23
CA ALA A 72 26.20 2.50 -1.21
C ALA A 72 26.28 1.00 -1.58
N SER A 73 26.12 0.13 -0.57
CA SER A 73 26.10 -1.33 -0.79
C SER A 73 24.85 -1.79 -1.55
N VAL A 74 23.67 -1.21 -1.27
CA VAL A 74 22.45 -1.44 -2.06
C VAL A 74 22.70 -1.09 -3.52
N ARG A 75 23.23 0.11 -3.78
CA ARG A 75 23.53 0.59 -5.15
C ARG A 75 24.55 -0.28 -5.86
N ALA A 76 25.58 -0.73 -5.17
CA ALA A 76 26.58 -1.64 -5.72
C ALA A 76 26.00 -3.01 -6.09
N ALA A 77 25.12 -3.57 -5.25
CA ALA A 77 24.46 -4.84 -5.51
C ALA A 77 23.45 -4.77 -6.66
N SER A 78 22.81 -3.61 -6.87
CA SER A 78 21.87 -3.41 -7.98
C SER A 78 22.57 -3.10 -9.31
N GLY A 79 23.70 -2.41 -9.29
CA GLY A 79 24.46 -2.05 -10.48
C GLY A 79 25.12 -3.22 -11.22
N SER A 80 25.30 -4.37 -10.55
CA SER A 80 25.82 -5.60 -11.18
C SER A 80 24.77 -6.32 -12.03
N GLU A 81 23.49 -6.06 -11.83
CA GLU A 81 22.37 -6.72 -12.54
C GLU A 81 21.64 -5.80 -13.53
N ALA A 82 21.77 -4.48 -13.39
CA ALA A 82 21.09 -3.52 -14.26
C ALA A 82 21.86 -3.30 -15.56
N LYS A 83 21.32 -3.79 -16.67
CA LYS A 83 21.68 -3.29 -18.03
C LYS A 83 21.34 -1.80 -18.08
N ALA A 84 22.32 -1.01 -18.51
CA ALA A 84 22.28 0.44 -18.62
C ALA A 84 21.18 0.93 -19.60
N GLU A 85 19.94 1.03 -19.11
CA GLU A 85 18.90 1.82 -19.75
C GLU A 85 18.51 2.97 -18.81
N ALA A 86 18.41 4.15 -19.36
CA ALA A 86 18.47 5.47 -18.74
C ALA A 86 17.30 5.87 -17.79
N ASN A 87 16.58 4.92 -17.20
CA ASN A 87 15.49 5.18 -16.21
C ASN A 87 15.65 4.39 -14.90
N ALA A 88 16.80 3.81 -14.62
CA ALA A 88 17.00 2.78 -13.59
C ALA A 88 17.74 3.25 -12.35
N GLU A 89 17.78 4.53 -12.03
CA GLU A 89 18.25 4.91 -10.69
C GLU A 89 17.15 4.56 -9.67
N ALA A 90 17.50 3.65 -8.72
CA ALA A 90 16.58 3.22 -7.69
C ALA A 90 16.14 4.41 -6.84
N LYS A 91 14.84 4.63 -6.71
CA LYS A 91 14.28 5.71 -5.90
C LYS A 91 14.41 5.38 -4.43
N VAL A 92 15.05 6.25 -3.66
CA VAL A 92 15.17 6.14 -2.20
C VAL A 92 13.99 6.82 -1.54
N ILE A 93 13.19 6.04 -0.82
CA ILE A 93 11.96 6.50 -0.18
C ILE A 93 12.09 6.34 1.33
N TYR A 94 12.03 7.44 2.05
CA TYR A 94 11.98 7.43 3.51
C TYR A 94 10.52 7.31 3.99
N LEU A 95 10.27 6.37 4.90
CA LEU A 95 8.95 6.11 5.47
C LEU A 95 8.80 6.92 6.75
N SER A 96 8.08 8.03 6.65
CA SER A 96 8.02 9.09 7.65
C SER A 96 6.59 9.65 7.76
N PRO A 97 6.11 10.00 8.96
CA PRO A 97 4.84 10.70 9.12
C PRO A 97 4.83 12.10 8.47
N GLN A 98 5.99 12.66 8.14
CA GLN A 98 6.13 13.96 7.49
C GLN A 98 5.97 13.88 5.96
N GLY A 99 6.01 12.67 5.39
CA GLY A 99 5.95 12.44 3.95
C GLY A 99 4.58 12.64 3.34
N THR A 100 4.57 12.64 2.00
CA THR A 100 3.32 12.62 1.22
C THR A 100 2.50 11.38 1.53
N ARG A 101 1.20 11.53 1.68
CA ARG A 101 0.30 10.41 2.02
C ARG A 101 0.24 9.38 0.90
N LEU A 102 0.49 8.12 1.25
CA LEU A 102 0.35 6.99 0.35
C LEU A 102 -1.13 6.74 0.04
N ASP A 103 -1.48 6.79 -1.23
CA ASP A 103 -2.78 6.38 -1.75
C ASP A 103 -2.60 5.40 -2.92
N GLN A 104 -3.72 4.88 -3.47
CA GLN A 104 -3.66 3.90 -4.55
C GLN A 104 -3.03 4.45 -5.83
N ALA A 105 -3.17 5.74 -6.11
CA ALA A 105 -2.52 6.38 -7.26
C ALA A 105 -0.99 6.38 -7.10
N LYS A 106 -0.51 6.68 -5.88
CA LYS A 106 0.91 6.62 -5.56
C LYS A 106 1.44 5.19 -5.56
N VAL A 107 0.68 4.22 -5.05
CA VAL A 107 1.03 2.79 -5.16
C VAL A 107 1.19 2.38 -6.62
N ALA A 108 0.26 2.78 -7.50
CA ALA A 108 0.34 2.48 -8.93
C ALA A 108 1.54 3.17 -9.62
N GLU A 109 1.91 4.39 -9.19
CA GLU A 109 3.14 5.05 -9.64
C GLU A 109 4.39 4.26 -9.26
N LEU A 110 4.48 3.85 -7.98
CA LEU A 110 5.62 3.08 -7.48
C LEU A 110 5.72 1.70 -8.13
N ALA A 111 4.59 1.06 -8.40
CA ALA A 111 4.54 -0.27 -9.02
C ALA A 111 5.10 -0.30 -10.46
N ARG A 112 5.20 0.85 -11.14
CA ARG A 112 5.81 0.97 -12.49
C ARG A 112 7.33 1.05 -12.46
N ARG A 113 7.94 1.15 -11.28
CA ARG A 113 9.40 1.23 -11.15
C ARG A 113 10.00 -0.16 -11.07
N ASP A 114 11.17 -0.33 -11.66
CA ASP A 114 11.89 -1.59 -11.59
C ASP A 114 12.56 -1.81 -10.24
N HIS A 115 12.92 -0.71 -9.54
CA HIS A 115 13.65 -0.77 -8.29
C HIS A 115 13.24 0.34 -7.31
N LEU A 116 12.95 -0.05 -6.06
CA LEU A 116 12.70 0.84 -4.93
C LEU A 116 13.69 0.54 -3.80
N ILE A 117 14.15 1.58 -3.10
CA ILE A 117 14.90 1.48 -1.86
C ILE A 117 14.05 2.12 -0.77
N LEU A 118 13.57 1.34 0.19
CA LEU A 118 12.76 1.81 1.30
C LEU A 118 13.66 2.00 2.54
N LEU A 119 13.64 3.19 3.11
CA LEU A 119 14.34 3.51 4.36
C LEU A 119 13.34 3.48 5.52
N SER A 120 13.54 2.55 6.45
CA SER A 120 12.78 2.43 7.69
C SER A 120 13.50 3.15 8.82
N GLY A 121 13.02 4.34 9.19
CA GLY A 121 13.55 5.08 10.33
C GLY A 121 13.17 4.44 11.66
N ARG A 122 14.02 4.70 12.67
CA ARG A 122 13.80 4.30 14.06
C ARG A 122 14.20 5.44 14.99
N TYR A 123 13.90 5.29 16.27
CA TYR A 123 14.17 6.29 17.30
C TYR A 123 13.44 7.62 17.03
N GLU A 124 14.15 8.77 17.19
CA GLU A 124 13.60 10.10 16.84
C GLU A 124 13.61 10.37 15.31
N GLY A 125 14.25 9.49 14.54
CA GLY A 125 14.32 9.59 13.08
C GLY A 125 15.74 9.37 12.54
N VAL A 126 15.96 9.88 11.37
CA VAL A 126 17.20 9.80 10.59
C VAL A 126 17.87 11.18 10.60
N ASP A 127 19.19 11.21 10.67
CA ASP A 127 19.96 12.47 10.57
C ASP A 127 19.59 13.24 9.29
N GLU A 128 19.21 14.51 9.47
CA GLU A 128 18.68 15.36 8.41
C GLU A 128 19.61 15.46 7.19
N ARG A 129 20.92 15.47 7.43
CA ARG A 129 21.93 15.51 6.35
C ARG A 129 21.83 14.29 5.42
N PHE A 130 21.42 13.12 5.95
CA PHE A 130 21.18 11.96 5.11
C PHE A 130 19.89 12.12 4.31
N LEU A 131 18.83 12.63 4.92
CA LEU A 131 17.56 12.88 4.26
C LEU A 131 17.73 13.86 3.09
N GLU A 132 18.35 15.01 3.33
CA GLU A 132 18.56 16.05 2.32
C GLU A 132 19.40 15.60 1.10
N HIS A 133 20.35 14.66 1.30
CA HIS A 133 21.31 14.29 0.26
C HIS A 133 21.06 12.93 -0.40
N ALA A 134 20.27 12.07 0.23
CA ALA A 134 20.17 10.68 -0.20
C ALA A 134 18.75 10.19 -0.40
N VAL A 135 17.74 10.92 0.06
CA VAL A 135 16.32 10.54 -0.04
C VAL A 135 15.66 11.34 -1.17
N ASP A 136 14.98 10.64 -2.06
CA ASP A 136 14.26 11.25 -3.19
C ASP A 136 12.83 11.64 -2.83
N GLU A 137 12.25 10.94 -1.85
CA GLU A 137 10.87 11.14 -1.45
C GLU A 137 10.62 10.63 -0.04
N GLU A 138 9.73 11.33 0.68
CA GLU A 138 9.16 10.83 1.93
C GLU A 138 7.71 10.41 1.75
N LEU A 139 7.34 9.25 2.30
CA LEU A 139 5.98 8.72 2.26
C LEU A 139 5.43 8.46 3.66
N SER A 140 4.20 8.90 3.88
CA SER A 140 3.40 8.61 5.07
C SER A 140 2.29 7.61 4.77
N ILE A 141 2.07 6.65 5.66
CA ILE A 141 0.94 5.71 5.58
C ILE A 141 -0.30 6.20 6.34
N GLY A 142 -0.25 7.38 6.92
CA GLY A 142 -1.37 8.00 7.66
C GLY A 142 -0.91 8.88 8.81
N ASP A 143 -1.86 9.63 9.37
CA ASP A 143 -1.62 10.63 10.41
C ASP A 143 -1.58 9.98 11.80
N TYR A 144 -0.61 9.13 12.04
CA TYR A 144 -0.32 8.47 13.30
C TYR A 144 1.16 8.10 13.38
N VAL A 145 1.68 8.01 14.61
CA VAL A 145 3.10 7.71 14.87
C VAL A 145 3.27 6.22 15.15
N LEU A 146 4.27 5.62 14.53
CA LEU A 146 4.73 4.26 14.77
C LEU A 146 6.11 4.26 15.44
N SER A 147 6.48 3.15 16.06
CA SER A 147 7.80 2.98 16.66
C SER A 147 8.94 2.82 15.64
N GLY A 148 8.62 2.76 14.34
CA GLY A 148 9.57 2.65 13.24
C GLY A 148 8.92 2.42 11.90
N GLY A 149 9.70 2.53 10.83
CA GLY A 149 9.22 2.48 9.44
C GLY A 149 8.94 1.08 8.90
N GLU A 150 9.24 0.01 9.62
CA GLU A 150 9.15 -1.36 9.09
C GLU A 150 7.72 -1.78 8.73
N LEU A 151 6.72 -1.38 9.55
CA LEU A 151 5.31 -1.63 9.23
C LEU A 151 4.89 -0.88 7.96
N ALA A 152 5.35 0.37 7.80
CA ALA A 152 5.11 1.13 6.59
C ALA A 152 5.79 0.49 5.37
N ALA A 153 7.02 -0.03 5.52
CA ALA A 153 7.70 -0.78 4.47
C ALA A 153 6.91 -2.03 4.06
N ALA A 154 6.39 -2.79 5.02
CA ALA A 154 5.57 -3.97 4.75
C ALA A 154 4.28 -3.61 3.97
N ILE A 155 3.63 -2.49 4.33
CA ILE A 155 2.45 -1.98 3.60
C ILE A 155 2.81 -1.61 2.15
N VAL A 156 3.91 -0.87 1.94
CA VAL A 156 4.37 -0.50 0.58
C VAL A 156 4.71 -1.75 -0.23
N ILE A 157 5.43 -2.71 0.36
CA ILE A 157 5.80 -3.98 -0.30
C ILE A 157 4.55 -4.74 -0.75
N ASP A 158 3.56 -4.89 0.12
CA ASP A 158 2.32 -5.61 -0.21
C ASP A 158 1.53 -4.87 -1.28
N ALA A 159 1.27 -3.58 -1.08
CA ALA A 159 0.47 -2.77 -2.00
C ALA A 159 1.08 -2.68 -3.40
N VAL A 160 2.39 -2.48 -3.51
CA VAL A 160 3.12 -2.40 -4.78
C VAL A 160 3.30 -3.79 -5.40
N GLY A 161 3.63 -4.78 -4.56
CA GLY A 161 3.88 -6.16 -4.97
C GLY A 161 2.67 -6.81 -5.64
N ARG A 162 1.46 -6.60 -5.11
CA ARG A 162 0.24 -7.18 -5.69
C ARG A 162 -0.14 -6.58 -7.05
N LEU A 163 0.40 -5.41 -7.41
CA LEU A 163 0.20 -4.79 -8.72
C LEU A 163 1.20 -5.26 -9.78
N GLN A 164 2.20 -6.06 -9.42
CA GLN A 164 3.13 -6.60 -10.40
C GLN A 164 2.46 -7.64 -11.28
N GLU A 165 2.80 -7.62 -12.57
CA GLU A 165 2.24 -8.54 -13.55
C GLU A 165 2.48 -10.01 -13.14
N GLY A 166 1.44 -10.81 -13.23
CA GLY A 166 1.48 -12.23 -12.89
C GLY A 166 1.49 -12.55 -11.40
N VAL A 167 1.46 -11.57 -10.50
CA VAL A 167 1.41 -11.80 -9.04
C VAL A 167 0.04 -12.24 -8.58
N LEU A 168 -1.01 -11.59 -9.07
CA LEU A 168 -2.39 -12.03 -8.86
C LEU A 168 -2.79 -13.05 -9.95
N ASN A 169 -3.61 -14.01 -9.60
CA ASN A 169 -4.10 -15.03 -10.55
C ASN A 169 -5.00 -14.44 -11.63
N ASP A 170 -5.72 -13.37 -11.31
CA ASP A 170 -6.58 -12.63 -12.22
C ASP A 170 -6.24 -11.13 -12.09
N ALA A 171 -5.74 -10.56 -13.19
CA ALA A 171 -5.41 -9.13 -13.27
C ALA A 171 -6.65 -8.24 -13.01
N ALA A 172 -7.85 -8.71 -13.38
CA ALA A 172 -9.10 -8.00 -13.10
C ALA A 172 -9.36 -7.81 -11.59
N SER A 173 -8.76 -8.66 -10.72
CA SER A 173 -8.87 -8.49 -9.27
C SER A 173 -8.29 -7.16 -8.79
N ALA A 174 -7.14 -6.73 -9.33
CA ALA A 174 -6.53 -5.45 -8.98
C ALA A 174 -7.30 -4.24 -9.58
N GLU A 175 -7.88 -4.43 -10.76
CA GLU A 175 -8.64 -3.37 -11.45
C GLU A 175 -10.01 -3.10 -10.80
N GLN A 176 -10.62 -4.11 -10.17
CA GLN A 176 -11.93 -4.03 -9.53
C GLN A 176 -11.87 -3.66 -8.05
N ASP A 177 -10.68 -3.62 -7.44
CA ASP A 177 -10.50 -3.24 -6.05
C ASP A 177 -10.88 -1.78 -5.78
N SER A 178 -11.17 -1.49 -4.51
CA SER A 178 -11.39 -0.12 -4.03
C SER A 178 -10.27 0.81 -4.48
N PHE A 179 -10.64 2.02 -4.88
CA PHE A 179 -9.77 3.11 -5.35
C PHE A 179 -9.17 2.96 -6.75
N SER A 180 -9.20 1.78 -7.37
CA SER A 180 -8.62 1.57 -8.71
C SER A 180 -9.33 2.40 -9.78
N ASN A 181 -10.64 2.56 -9.65
CA ASN A 181 -11.47 3.41 -10.50
C ASN A 181 -12.06 4.65 -9.77
N GLY A 182 -11.48 5.00 -8.62
CA GLY A 182 -11.93 6.11 -7.77
C GLY A 182 -13.11 5.79 -6.86
N LEU A 183 -13.66 4.58 -6.90
CA LEU A 183 -14.79 4.14 -6.07
C LEU A 183 -14.35 3.12 -5.02
N LEU A 184 -15.19 2.88 -4.03
CA LEU A 184 -15.10 1.70 -3.19
C LEU A 184 -15.66 0.48 -3.94
N ASP A 185 -15.13 -0.69 -3.66
CA ASP A 185 -15.61 -1.94 -4.22
C ASP A 185 -17.03 -2.32 -3.75
N CYS A 186 -17.70 -3.16 -4.52
CA CYS A 186 -19.03 -3.68 -4.21
C CYS A 186 -18.99 -4.74 -3.09
N PRO A 187 -20.14 -5.10 -2.49
CA PRO A 187 -20.18 -6.22 -1.55
C PRO A 187 -19.97 -7.56 -2.25
N HIS A 188 -19.22 -8.44 -1.60
CA HIS A 188 -19.01 -9.81 -2.04
C HIS A 188 -19.79 -10.79 -1.17
N TYR A 189 -20.27 -11.86 -1.76
CA TYR A 189 -21.01 -12.93 -1.11
C TYR A 189 -20.38 -14.28 -1.47
N THR A 190 -20.43 -15.22 -0.54
CA THR A 190 -19.96 -16.60 -0.72
C THR A 190 -21.00 -17.58 -0.21
N ARG A 191 -20.69 -18.86 -0.24
CA ARG A 191 -21.55 -19.93 0.27
C ARG A 191 -21.66 -19.90 1.80
N PRO A 192 -22.81 -20.29 2.36
CA PRO A 192 -24.02 -20.78 1.68
C PRO A 192 -24.83 -19.67 1.02
N GLU A 193 -25.75 -20.01 0.11
CA GLU A 193 -26.64 -19.05 -0.58
C GLU A 193 -27.71 -18.50 0.37
N HIS A 194 -28.14 -19.29 1.32
CA HIS A 194 -29.13 -18.95 2.35
C HIS A 194 -28.49 -19.13 3.75
N ASP A 195 -28.61 -18.12 4.59
CA ASP A 195 -28.09 -18.10 5.94
C ASP A 195 -29.04 -17.35 6.88
N ASP A 196 -28.97 -17.63 8.21
CA ASP A 196 -29.80 -16.95 9.22
C ASP A 196 -29.61 -15.41 9.24
N TRP A 197 -28.54 -14.90 8.67
CA TRP A 197 -28.26 -13.45 8.55
C TRP A 197 -28.74 -12.87 7.22
N GLY A 198 -29.28 -13.68 6.32
CA GLY A 198 -29.87 -13.28 5.04
C GLY A 198 -29.36 -14.06 3.84
N ASP A 199 -29.97 -13.76 2.71
CA ASP A 199 -29.72 -14.45 1.46
C ASP A 199 -28.73 -13.70 0.58
N VAL A 200 -28.04 -14.45 -0.29
CA VAL A 200 -27.28 -13.88 -1.40
C VAL A 200 -28.25 -13.18 -2.35
N PRO A 201 -27.97 -11.93 -2.79
CA PRO A 201 -28.84 -11.25 -3.74
C PRO A 201 -29.08 -12.09 -5.01
N ALA A 202 -30.34 -12.34 -5.36
CA ALA A 202 -30.75 -13.21 -6.46
C ALA A 202 -30.09 -12.85 -7.82
N VAL A 203 -29.76 -11.58 -8.05
CA VAL A 203 -29.04 -11.16 -9.25
C VAL A 203 -27.66 -11.81 -9.36
N LEU A 204 -26.99 -12.13 -8.25
CA LEU A 204 -25.67 -12.75 -8.25
C LEU A 204 -25.69 -14.24 -8.59
N THR A 205 -26.83 -14.90 -8.42
CA THR A 205 -27.03 -16.33 -8.75
C THR A 205 -27.76 -16.52 -10.09
N SER A 206 -28.16 -15.41 -10.76
CA SER A 206 -28.98 -15.44 -12.00
C SER A 206 -28.24 -15.94 -13.23
N GLY A 207 -26.89 -15.91 -13.26
CA GLY A 207 -26.10 -16.17 -14.46
C GLY A 207 -26.11 -15.03 -15.49
N ASP A 208 -26.90 -13.96 -15.29
CA ASP A 208 -26.91 -12.79 -16.17
C ASP A 208 -25.72 -11.86 -15.82
N HIS A 209 -24.63 -12.03 -16.57
CA HIS A 209 -23.42 -11.25 -16.37
C HIS A 209 -23.62 -9.73 -16.56
N ALA A 210 -24.59 -9.31 -17.39
CA ALA A 210 -24.86 -7.88 -17.60
C ALA A 210 -25.59 -7.29 -16.38
N ALA A 211 -26.60 -7.98 -15.86
CA ALA A 211 -27.30 -7.62 -14.63
C ALA A 211 -26.35 -7.62 -13.42
N ILE A 212 -25.46 -8.63 -13.30
CA ILE A 212 -24.46 -8.72 -12.24
C ILE A 212 -23.49 -7.53 -12.28
N ARG A 213 -22.93 -7.19 -13.45
CA ARG A 213 -22.04 -6.00 -13.59
C ARG A 213 -22.76 -4.71 -13.23
N ARG A 214 -24.02 -4.53 -13.69
CA ARG A 214 -24.82 -3.37 -13.36
C ARG A 214 -25.07 -3.27 -11.85
N TRP A 215 -25.41 -4.38 -11.21
CA TRP A 215 -25.65 -4.45 -9.76
C TRP A 215 -24.38 -4.09 -8.99
N ARG A 216 -23.22 -4.70 -9.34
CA ARG A 216 -21.93 -4.40 -8.70
C ARG A 216 -21.57 -2.92 -8.77
N LEU A 217 -21.71 -2.30 -9.95
CA LEU A 217 -21.45 -0.87 -10.12
C LEU A 217 -22.42 -0.02 -9.28
N LYS A 218 -23.71 -0.37 -9.23
CA LYS A 218 -24.69 0.31 -8.37
C LYS A 218 -24.30 0.24 -6.89
N GLN A 219 -23.88 -0.93 -6.43
CA GLN A 219 -23.45 -1.11 -5.04
C GLN A 219 -22.15 -0.37 -4.73
N SER A 220 -21.20 -0.37 -5.63
CA SER A 220 -19.94 0.39 -5.52
C SER A 220 -20.21 1.90 -5.38
N LEU A 221 -21.02 2.47 -6.26
CA LEU A 221 -21.45 3.88 -6.19
C LEU A 221 -22.16 4.20 -4.87
N GLY A 222 -23.09 3.34 -4.46
CA GLY A 222 -23.84 3.53 -3.23
C GLY A 222 -22.99 3.43 -1.97
N ARG A 223 -22.08 2.46 -1.91
CA ARG A 223 -21.11 2.35 -0.80
C ARG A 223 -20.19 3.55 -0.74
N THR A 224 -19.70 4.02 -1.88
CA THR A 224 -18.86 5.20 -1.95
C THR A 224 -19.61 6.43 -1.44
N TRP A 225 -20.84 6.63 -1.89
CA TRP A 225 -21.69 7.71 -1.39
C TRP A 225 -21.92 7.69 0.12
N LEU A 226 -22.16 6.49 0.70
CA LEU A 226 -22.42 6.33 2.13
C LEU A 226 -21.19 6.50 3.00
N ARG A 227 -20.03 6.00 2.55
CA ARG A 227 -18.85 5.81 3.41
C ARG A 227 -17.69 6.74 3.08
N ARG A 228 -17.58 7.13 1.82
CA ARG A 228 -16.49 7.96 1.31
C ARG A 228 -17.02 8.92 0.23
N PRO A 229 -17.96 9.84 0.61
CA PRO A 229 -18.51 10.81 -0.35
C PRO A 229 -17.43 11.70 -0.99
N ASP A 230 -16.33 11.95 -0.28
CA ASP A 230 -15.16 12.67 -0.78
C ASP A 230 -14.54 12.08 -2.05
N LEU A 231 -14.71 10.77 -2.28
CA LEU A 231 -14.24 10.11 -3.50
C LEU A 231 -15.14 10.44 -4.69
N LEU A 232 -16.45 10.58 -4.49
CA LEU A 232 -17.38 10.92 -5.58
C LEU A 232 -17.12 12.34 -6.13
N ASP A 233 -16.61 13.25 -5.30
CA ASP A 233 -16.26 14.61 -5.72
C ASP A 233 -15.08 14.63 -6.72
N ARG A 234 -14.33 13.53 -6.78
CA ARG A 234 -13.15 13.36 -7.64
C ARG A 234 -13.41 12.55 -8.91
N VAL A 235 -14.59 11.94 -9.03
CA VAL A 235 -14.94 11.05 -10.13
C VAL A 235 -15.98 11.71 -11.03
N GLU A 236 -15.69 11.80 -12.32
CA GLU A 236 -16.69 12.23 -13.31
C GLU A 236 -17.71 11.10 -13.55
N LEU A 237 -18.92 11.28 -13.04
CA LEU A 237 -20.03 10.38 -13.28
C LEU A 237 -20.73 10.74 -14.59
N ASP A 238 -20.81 9.82 -15.52
CA ASP A 238 -21.64 9.97 -16.71
C ASP A 238 -23.16 9.89 -16.40
N LYS A 239 -24.02 10.10 -17.38
CA LYS A 239 -25.47 10.06 -17.20
C LYS A 239 -25.95 8.71 -16.66
N LYS A 240 -25.32 7.60 -17.08
CA LYS A 240 -25.69 6.24 -16.70
C LYS A 240 -25.32 5.94 -15.25
N THR A 241 -24.13 6.29 -14.84
CA THR A 241 -23.63 6.09 -13.46
C THR A 241 -24.37 7.00 -12.46
N ARG A 242 -24.71 8.24 -12.85
CA ARG A 242 -25.57 9.11 -12.02
C ARG A 242 -26.96 8.52 -11.81
N ALA A 243 -27.56 7.94 -12.84
CA ALA A 243 -28.87 7.27 -12.72
C ALA A 243 -28.79 6.05 -11.79
N LEU A 244 -27.71 5.26 -11.86
CA LEU A 244 -27.49 4.14 -10.95
C LEU A 244 -27.31 4.57 -9.49
N LEU A 245 -26.59 5.67 -9.26
CA LEU A 245 -26.44 6.23 -7.92
C LEU A 245 -27.78 6.73 -7.36
N ALA A 246 -28.57 7.44 -8.16
CA ALA A 246 -29.92 7.88 -7.78
C ALA A 246 -30.84 6.69 -7.43
N GLU A 247 -30.82 5.62 -8.24
CA GLU A 247 -31.54 4.38 -7.95
C GLU A 247 -31.15 3.78 -6.60
N PHE A 248 -29.85 3.74 -6.28
CA PHE A 248 -29.37 3.26 -4.99
C PHE A 248 -29.85 4.15 -3.83
N GLN A 249 -29.78 5.46 -4.00
CA GLN A 249 -30.22 6.43 -2.99
C GLN A 249 -31.71 6.29 -2.67
N ASP A 250 -32.55 6.12 -3.70
CA ASP A 250 -33.99 5.87 -3.54
C ASP A 250 -34.28 4.56 -2.80
N GLU A 251 -33.56 3.48 -3.16
CA GLU A 251 -33.69 2.20 -2.47
C GLU A 251 -33.24 2.28 -1.01
N HIS A 252 -32.14 3.00 -0.74
CA HIS A 252 -31.62 3.21 0.61
C HIS A 252 -32.61 4.00 1.48
N ALA A 253 -33.18 5.06 0.95
CA ALA A 253 -34.18 5.87 1.65
C ALA A 253 -35.41 5.04 2.03
N LYS A 254 -35.93 4.21 1.11
CA LYS A 254 -37.07 3.31 1.38
C LYS A 254 -36.77 2.30 2.49
N ARG A 255 -35.56 1.69 2.51
CA ARG A 255 -35.15 0.73 3.54
C ARG A 255 -35.06 1.41 4.91
N THR A 256 -34.52 2.63 4.96
CA THR A 256 -34.36 3.37 6.23
C THR A 256 -35.71 3.79 6.80
N THR A 257 -36.68 4.08 5.97
CA THR A 257 -38.05 4.43 6.39
C THR A 257 -38.80 3.21 6.92
N SER A 258 -38.75 2.07 6.21
CA SER A 258 -39.43 0.83 6.64
C SER A 258 -38.81 0.20 7.90
N GLY A 259 -37.49 0.37 8.12
CA GLY A 259 -36.83 -0.12 9.35
C GLY A 259 -37.15 0.70 10.61
N ARG A 260 -37.67 1.92 10.47
CA ARG A 260 -38.14 2.75 11.61
C ARG A 260 -39.57 2.43 12.03
N GLU A 261 -40.38 1.92 11.13
CA GLU A 261 -41.78 1.54 11.40
C GLU A 261 -41.93 0.16 12.08
N SER A 262 -40.88 -0.68 12.07
CA SER A 262 -40.89 -2.02 12.68
C SER A 262 -40.20 -2.08 14.05
N GLY A 263 -39.82 -0.96 14.62
CA GLY A 263 -39.06 -0.86 15.89
C GLY A 263 -39.81 -0.14 17.04
N ASP A 264 -41.14 0.08 16.91
CA ASP A 264 -42.01 0.56 18.02
C ASP A 264 -42.86 -0.58 18.64
#